data_a4f62039efc92e50654efe67921bbd47
#
_entry.id   a4f62039efc92e50654efe67921bbd47
#
_cell.length_a   1.000
_cell.length_b   1.000
_cell.length_c   1.000
_cell.angle_alpha   90.00
_cell.angle_beta   90.00
_cell.angle_gamma   90.00
#
_symmetry.space_group_name_H-M   'P 1'
#
loop_
_entity.id
_entity.type
_entity.pdbx_description
1 polymer ?
#
loop_
_entity_poly.entity_id
_entity_poly.type
_entity_poly.pdbx_seq_one_letter_code
_entity_poly.pdbx_strand_id
1 'polypeptide(L)'
;KKLYNLEKSQIANDNAFKVVYMGSIRKVNNLQTLVDAAKELKNQDIHFYIYGDGTEKDMLEDECRKYSLNVKFEGRVEKKYIPYILSNADLNIINVQGAGLNKYGCSWNKLFEYMASEKPILCNLPVNYDLIREKKLGIAKRFANGKEYAEEITKFRQLTSEEYGEYCQRLKECAQEYDYQILTNKIERILKKAIDSSKR
;
A
#
# COMPACT_ATOMS: atom_id res chain seq x y z
N LYS A 1 -10.00 6.41 21.89
CA LYS A 1 -9.26 6.03 20.65
C LYS A 1 -7.80 6.32 20.90
N LYS A 2 -6.93 5.29 20.95
CA LYS A 2 -5.48 5.49 21.05
C LYS A 2 -4.99 6.10 19.75
N LEU A 3 -4.44 7.31 19.80
CA LEU A 3 -3.68 7.90 18.72
C LEU A 3 -2.30 7.24 18.68
N TYR A 4 -1.81 7.00 17.48
CA TYR A 4 -0.46 6.51 17.26
C TYR A 4 0.57 7.48 17.85
N ASN A 5 1.49 6.95 18.64
CA ASN A 5 2.59 7.73 19.21
C ASN A 5 3.90 7.33 18.52
N LEU A 6 4.51 8.26 17.78
CA LEU A 6 5.77 8.07 17.07
C LEU A 6 6.92 7.63 18.00
N GLU A 7 6.95 8.11 19.25
CA GLU A 7 7.98 7.73 20.22
C GLU A 7 7.92 6.25 20.60
N LYS A 8 6.75 5.62 20.41
CA LYS A 8 6.52 4.18 20.64
C LYS A 8 6.56 3.36 19.35
N SER A 9 6.78 4.01 18.21
CA SER A 9 6.84 3.33 16.92
C SER A 9 8.05 2.42 16.85
N GLN A 10 7.81 1.13 16.71
CA GLN A 10 8.87 0.14 16.56
C GLN A 10 9.33 0.00 15.11
N ILE A 11 8.56 0.53 14.14
CA ILE A 11 8.82 0.29 12.71
C ILE A 11 10.21 0.77 12.24
N ALA A 12 10.69 1.91 12.76
CA ALA A 12 11.99 2.45 12.38
C ALA A 12 13.18 1.65 12.96
N ASN A 13 12.98 0.94 14.08
CA ASN A 13 13.99 0.16 14.78
C ASN A 13 13.86 -1.34 14.51
N ASP A 14 12.95 -1.73 13.62
CA ASP A 14 12.73 -3.11 13.22
C ASP A 14 13.61 -3.45 12.02
N ASN A 15 14.46 -4.46 12.18
CA ASN A 15 15.37 -4.93 11.13
C ASN A 15 14.74 -6.01 10.23
N ALA A 16 13.54 -6.50 10.56
CA ALA A 16 12.79 -7.42 9.72
C ALA A 16 12.33 -6.75 8.42
N PHE A 17 11.97 -7.55 7.43
CA PHE A 17 11.30 -7.03 6.24
C PHE A 17 9.88 -6.56 6.60
N LYS A 18 9.61 -5.27 6.45
CA LYS A 18 8.39 -4.58 6.93
C LYS A 18 7.34 -4.46 5.84
N VAL A 19 6.25 -5.19 6.00
CA VAL A 19 5.07 -5.13 5.15
C VAL A 19 4.04 -4.21 5.80
N VAL A 20 3.66 -3.12 5.13
CA VAL A 20 2.79 -2.08 5.69
C VAL A 20 1.47 -2.00 4.96
N TYR A 21 0.38 -2.09 5.72
CA TYR A 21 -0.95 -1.72 5.28
C TYR A 21 -1.42 -0.46 6.01
N MET A 22 -1.99 0.50 5.28
CA MET A 22 -2.59 1.70 5.86
C MET A 22 -3.98 1.93 5.28
N GLY A 23 -4.98 1.98 6.15
CA GLY A 23 -6.36 2.21 5.73
C GLY A 23 -7.42 1.68 6.69
N SER A 24 -8.69 1.69 6.27
CA SER A 24 -9.78 1.13 7.06
C SER A 24 -9.70 -0.41 7.10
N ILE A 25 -10.03 -0.97 8.28
CA ILE A 25 -10.02 -2.42 8.52
C ILE A 25 -11.47 -2.90 8.44
N ARG A 26 -11.97 -3.01 7.20
CA ARG A 26 -13.36 -3.39 6.91
C ARG A 26 -13.38 -4.50 5.85
N LYS A 27 -14.52 -5.21 5.76
CA LYS A 27 -14.75 -6.30 4.81
C LYS A 27 -14.35 -5.95 3.37
N VAL A 28 -14.63 -4.72 2.94
CA VAL A 28 -14.28 -4.24 1.59
C VAL A 28 -12.76 -4.18 1.32
N ASN A 29 -11.94 -4.20 2.36
CA ASN A 29 -10.48 -4.23 2.25
C ASN A 29 -9.91 -5.65 2.37
N ASN A 30 -10.73 -6.65 2.71
CA ASN A 30 -10.39 -8.07 2.72
C ASN A 30 -9.03 -8.40 3.36
N LEU A 31 -8.74 -7.81 4.55
CA LEU A 31 -7.45 -8.03 5.22
C LEU A 31 -7.26 -9.46 5.73
N GLN A 32 -8.32 -10.28 5.75
CA GLN A 32 -8.20 -11.69 6.06
C GLN A 32 -7.17 -12.39 5.15
N THR A 33 -7.15 -12.06 3.85
CA THR A 33 -6.17 -12.65 2.91
C THR A 33 -4.72 -12.28 3.24
N LEU A 34 -4.50 -11.08 3.82
CA LEU A 34 -3.19 -10.66 4.30
C LEU A 34 -2.79 -11.39 5.58
N VAL A 35 -3.74 -11.60 6.51
CA VAL A 35 -3.54 -12.42 7.72
C VAL A 35 -3.25 -13.87 7.35
N ASP A 36 -3.93 -14.42 6.36
CA ASP A 36 -3.66 -15.77 5.85
C ASP A 36 -2.24 -15.88 5.25
N ALA A 37 -1.77 -14.85 4.53
CA ALA A 37 -0.39 -14.79 4.09
C ALA A 37 0.61 -14.70 5.26
N ALA A 38 0.28 -13.95 6.31
CA ALA A 38 1.12 -13.85 7.50
C ALA A 38 1.25 -15.18 8.24
N LYS A 39 0.23 -16.07 8.19
CA LYS A 39 0.33 -17.45 8.74
C LYS A 39 1.40 -18.26 8.03
N GLU A 40 1.45 -18.18 6.70
CA GLU A 40 2.45 -18.88 5.88
C GLU A 40 3.87 -18.34 6.12
N LEU A 41 3.99 -17.08 6.51
CA LEU A 41 5.26 -16.38 6.73
C LEU A 41 5.69 -16.33 8.20
N LYS A 42 4.98 -17.00 9.11
CA LYS A 42 5.18 -16.94 10.55
C LYS A 42 6.63 -17.17 11.01
N ASN A 43 7.34 -18.07 10.34
CA ASN A 43 8.69 -18.47 10.69
C ASN A 43 9.78 -17.70 9.90
N GLN A 44 9.39 -16.65 9.18
CA GLN A 44 10.29 -15.79 8.43
C GLN A 44 10.45 -14.44 9.16
N ASP A 45 11.58 -13.80 8.92
CA ASP A 45 11.86 -12.46 9.43
C ASP A 45 11.12 -11.41 8.56
N ILE A 46 9.79 -11.47 8.62
CA ILE A 46 8.85 -10.58 7.95
C ILE A 46 7.83 -10.13 8.98
N HIS A 47 7.72 -8.82 9.17
CA HIS A 47 6.79 -8.21 10.11
C HIS A 47 5.73 -7.39 9.39
N PHE A 48 4.50 -7.53 9.83
CA PHE A 48 3.35 -6.82 9.27
C PHE A 48 2.92 -5.71 10.21
N TYR A 49 2.79 -4.50 9.68
CA TYR A 49 2.31 -3.32 10.38
C TYR A 49 0.99 -2.87 9.77
N ILE A 50 -0.09 -2.94 10.52
CA ILE A 50 -1.44 -2.59 10.07
C ILE A 50 -1.88 -1.32 10.78
N TYR A 51 -1.92 -0.22 10.03
CA TYR A 51 -2.37 1.08 10.49
C TYR A 51 -3.81 1.34 10.05
N GLY A 52 -4.65 1.68 11.00
CA GLY A 52 -6.04 2.00 10.76
C GLY A 52 -6.98 1.46 11.82
N ASP A 53 -8.27 1.47 11.47
CA ASP A 53 -9.34 1.04 12.36
C ASP A 53 -10.55 0.59 11.54
N GLY A 54 -11.41 -0.24 12.10
CA GLY A 54 -12.61 -0.71 11.43
C GLY A 54 -13.25 -1.91 12.10
N THR A 55 -14.34 -2.36 11.51
CA THR A 55 -15.22 -3.38 12.11
C THR A 55 -14.60 -4.77 12.19
N GLU A 56 -13.56 -5.05 11.42
CA GLU A 56 -12.89 -6.37 11.42
C GLU A 56 -11.60 -6.38 12.24
N LYS A 57 -11.19 -5.23 12.83
CA LYS A 57 -9.91 -5.11 13.51
C LYS A 57 -9.77 -6.12 14.65
N ASP A 58 -10.72 -6.13 15.58
CA ASP A 58 -10.63 -6.94 16.80
C ASP A 58 -10.58 -8.44 16.47
N MET A 59 -11.40 -8.88 15.52
CA MET A 59 -11.42 -10.26 15.04
C MET A 59 -10.07 -10.67 14.44
N LEU A 60 -9.50 -9.84 13.56
CA LEU A 60 -8.22 -10.13 12.91
C LEU A 60 -7.05 -10.07 13.89
N GLU A 61 -7.09 -9.14 14.85
CA GLU A 61 -6.08 -9.01 15.89
C GLU A 61 -6.09 -10.21 16.84
N ASP A 62 -7.28 -10.72 17.22
CA ASP A 62 -7.42 -11.93 18.02
C ASP A 62 -6.91 -13.16 17.27
N GLU A 63 -7.19 -13.26 15.97
CA GLU A 63 -6.67 -14.33 15.13
C GLU A 63 -5.15 -14.31 15.05
N CYS A 64 -4.54 -13.14 14.82
CA CYS A 64 -3.09 -12.99 14.79
C CYS A 64 -2.46 -13.37 16.14
N ARG A 65 -3.09 -13.02 17.24
CA ARG A 65 -2.65 -13.35 18.59
C ARG A 65 -2.73 -14.85 18.85
N LYS A 66 -3.85 -15.49 18.47
CA LYS A 66 -4.07 -16.94 18.60
C LYS A 66 -2.97 -17.76 17.89
N TYR A 67 -2.57 -17.34 16.70
CA TYR A 67 -1.54 -18.04 15.92
C TYR A 67 -0.12 -17.51 16.17
N SER A 68 0.06 -16.53 17.07
CA SER A 68 1.35 -15.89 17.37
C SER A 68 2.04 -15.38 16.10
N LEU A 69 1.32 -14.63 15.29
CA LEU A 69 1.83 -14.07 14.03
C LEU A 69 2.63 -12.78 14.27
N ASN A 70 3.59 -12.49 13.41
CA ASN A 70 4.36 -11.26 13.42
C ASN A 70 3.54 -10.09 12.79
N VAL A 71 2.34 -9.85 13.32
CA VAL A 71 1.41 -8.81 12.85
C VAL A 71 1.11 -7.85 13.99
N LYS A 72 1.32 -6.55 13.76
CA LYS A 72 1.06 -5.48 14.73
C LYS A 72 -0.06 -4.58 14.23
N PHE A 73 -1.11 -4.41 15.03
CA PHE A 73 -2.21 -3.48 14.78
C PHE A 73 -1.94 -2.17 15.53
N GLU A 74 -1.47 -1.17 14.82
CA GLU A 74 -0.98 0.10 15.38
C GLU A 74 -2.10 1.15 15.61
N GLY A 75 -3.31 0.88 15.08
CA GLY A 75 -4.43 1.79 15.19
C GLY A 75 -4.38 2.96 14.22
N ARG A 76 -5.18 4.00 14.50
CA ARG A 76 -5.25 5.20 13.65
C ARG A 76 -4.05 6.10 13.88
N VAL A 77 -3.56 6.69 12.78
CA VAL A 77 -2.48 7.68 12.79
C VAL A 77 -2.96 9.01 12.21
N GLU A 78 -2.40 10.11 12.68
CA GLU A 78 -2.59 11.42 12.06
C GLU A 78 -1.86 11.48 10.71
N LYS A 79 -2.44 12.20 9.75
CA LYS A 79 -1.88 12.30 8.38
C LYS A 79 -0.43 12.74 8.35
N LYS A 80 -0.02 13.63 9.26
CA LYS A 80 1.36 14.13 9.33
C LYS A 80 2.42 13.04 9.58
N TYR A 81 2.02 11.87 10.13
CA TYR A 81 2.92 10.75 10.41
C TYR A 81 3.00 9.72 9.28
N ILE A 82 2.07 9.78 8.32
CA ILE A 82 2.01 8.83 7.21
C ILE A 82 3.32 8.77 6.42
N PRO A 83 3.93 9.91 6.01
CA PRO A 83 5.20 9.87 5.26
C PRO A 83 6.32 9.17 6.03
N TYR A 84 6.43 9.42 7.34
CA TYR A 84 7.43 8.79 8.17
C TYR A 84 7.23 7.27 8.26
N ILE A 85 6.01 6.82 8.49
CA ILE A 85 5.69 5.39 8.58
C ILE A 85 6.01 4.69 7.27
N LEU A 86 5.52 5.23 6.16
CA LEU A 86 5.68 4.63 4.85
C LEU A 86 7.14 4.64 4.36
N SER A 87 7.94 5.63 4.73
CA SER A 87 9.38 5.65 4.39
C SER A 87 10.18 4.55 5.12
N ASN A 88 9.67 4.03 6.24
CA ASN A 88 10.25 2.92 6.99
C ASN A 88 9.69 1.55 6.58
N ALA A 89 8.75 1.49 5.64
CA ALA A 89 8.27 0.24 5.06
C ALA A 89 9.29 -0.33 4.06
N ASP A 90 9.20 -1.63 3.81
CA ASP A 90 9.91 -2.28 2.71
C ASP A 90 8.93 -2.70 1.59
N LEU A 91 7.65 -2.92 1.92
CA LEU A 91 6.59 -3.23 0.98
C LEU A 91 5.25 -2.63 1.45
N ASN A 92 4.59 -1.86 0.60
CA ASN A 92 3.28 -1.28 0.87
C ASN A 92 2.15 -2.13 0.26
N ILE A 93 1.09 -2.35 1.03
CA ILE A 93 -0.03 -3.23 0.64
C ILE A 93 -1.28 -2.42 0.30
N ILE A 94 -1.80 -2.65 -0.90
CA ILE A 94 -3.18 -2.30 -1.27
C ILE A 94 -4.01 -3.58 -1.27
N ASN A 95 -4.90 -3.71 -0.31
CA ASN A 95 -5.79 -4.85 -0.19
C ASN A 95 -7.24 -4.40 -0.31
N VAL A 96 -7.99 -5.07 -1.18
CA VAL A 96 -9.40 -4.77 -1.46
C VAL A 96 -10.16 -6.05 -1.81
N GLN A 97 -11.45 -6.06 -1.51
CA GLN A 97 -12.35 -7.10 -2.01
C GLN A 97 -12.73 -6.76 -3.46
N GLY A 98 -12.58 -7.72 -4.35
CA GLY A 98 -12.95 -7.54 -5.74
C GLY A 98 -14.45 -7.28 -5.89
N ALA A 99 -14.81 -6.15 -6.49
CA ALA A 99 -16.18 -5.82 -6.88
C ALA A 99 -16.26 -5.67 -8.40
N GLY A 100 -17.44 -5.90 -8.99
CA GLY A 100 -17.63 -5.81 -10.44
C GLY A 100 -17.31 -4.44 -11.05
N LEU A 101 -17.33 -3.37 -10.23
CA LEU A 101 -17.01 -2.00 -10.65
C LEU A 101 -15.50 -1.78 -10.90
N ASN A 102 -14.62 -2.63 -10.39
CA ASN A 102 -13.16 -2.45 -10.52
C ASN A 102 -12.68 -2.59 -11.97
N LYS A 103 -13.49 -3.20 -12.85
CA LYS A 103 -13.24 -3.25 -14.29
C LYS A 103 -13.24 -1.87 -14.98
N TYR A 104 -13.82 -0.86 -14.35
CA TYR A 104 -13.83 0.52 -14.87
C TYR A 104 -12.64 1.37 -14.37
N GLY A 105 -11.74 0.77 -13.63
CA GLY A 105 -10.62 1.45 -12.98
C GLY A 105 -10.91 1.76 -11.52
N CYS A 106 -9.87 2.16 -10.81
CA CYS A 106 -9.96 2.57 -9.41
C CYS A 106 -8.86 3.59 -9.10
N SER A 107 -9.21 4.61 -8.34
CA SER A 107 -8.25 5.56 -7.79
C SER A 107 -8.27 5.48 -6.27
N TRP A 108 -7.21 4.93 -5.70
CA TRP A 108 -7.06 4.84 -4.25
C TRP A 108 -6.16 5.97 -3.74
N ASN A 109 -6.65 6.79 -2.81
CA ASN A 109 -5.83 7.86 -2.23
C ASN A 109 -4.50 7.34 -1.68
N LYS A 110 -4.50 6.16 -1.04
CA LYS A 110 -3.30 5.52 -0.51
C LYS A 110 -2.25 5.19 -1.57
N LEU A 111 -2.64 5.00 -2.83
CA LEU A 111 -1.69 4.74 -3.93
C LEU A 111 -0.70 5.90 -4.08
N PHE A 112 -1.18 7.13 -4.03
CA PHE A 112 -0.33 8.32 -4.16
C PHE A 112 0.58 8.52 -2.94
N GLU A 113 0.09 8.22 -1.74
CA GLU A 113 0.91 8.21 -0.51
C GLU A 113 2.01 7.14 -0.57
N TYR A 114 1.68 5.96 -1.10
CA TYR A 114 2.64 4.87 -1.30
C TYR A 114 3.67 5.20 -2.39
N MET A 115 3.26 5.82 -3.50
CA MET A 115 4.20 6.31 -4.52
C MET A 115 5.18 7.33 -3.93
N ALA A 116 4.69 8.28 -3.13
CA ALA A 116 5.51 9.28 -2.48
C ALA A 116 6.48 8.70 -1.44
N SER A 117 6.23 7.50 -0.92
CA SER A 117 7.15 6.80 -0.01
C SER A 117 8.34 6.14 -0.72
N GLU A 118 8.31 6.07 -2.04
CA GLU A 118 9.33 5.41 -2.86
C GLU A 118 9.53 3.91 -2.53
N LYS A 119 8.49 3.24 -2.02
CA LYS A 119 8.54 1.83 -1.62
C LYS A 119 7.62 0.97 -2.47
N PRO A 120 8.05 -0.22 -2.94
CA PRO A 120 7.26 -1.10 -3.79
C PRO A 120 5.84 -1.33 -3.27
N ILE A 121 4.92 -1.59 -4.20
CA ILE A 121 3.51 -1.76 -3.90
C ILE A 121 3.05 -3.16 -4.32
N LEU A 122 2.40 -3.88 -3.41
CA LEU A 122 1.72 -5.14 -3.73
C LEU A 122 0.21 -4.97 -3.56
N CYS A 123 -0.53 -5.17 -4.65
CA CYS A 123 -1.99 -5.06 -4.69
C CYS A 123 -2.63 -6.41 -5.00
N ASN A 124 -3.64 -6.80 -4.21
CA ASN A 124 -4.34 -8.07 -4.41
C ASN A 124 -5.42 -8.02 -5.51
N LEU A 125 -5.57 -6.89 -6.20
CA LEU A 125 -6.59 -6.72 -7.22
C LEU A 125 -6.06 -5.92 -8.43
N PRO A 126 -5.87 -6.56 -9.59
CA PRO A 126 -5.63 -5.84 -10.84
C PRO A 126 -6.90 -5.12 -11.27
N VAL A 127 -6.76 -3.89 -11.77
CA VAL A 127 -7.85 -3.06 -12.28
C VAL A 127 -7.52 -2.57 -13.69
N ASN A 128 -8.53 -2.03 -14.41
CA ASN A 128 -8.24 -1.28 -15.63
C ASN A 128 -7.61 0.07 -15.28
N TYR A 129 -6.71 0.58 -16.14
CA TYR A 129 -5.90 1.77 -15.85
C TYR A 129 -5.08 1.63 -14.57
N ASP A 130 -4.41 0.50 -14.45
CA ASP A 130 -3.65 0.10 -13.27
C ASP A 130 -2.25 0.71 -13.29
N LEU A 131 -2.09 1.83 -12.61
CA LEU A 131 -0.80 2.53 -12.51
C LEU A 131 0.31 1.64 -11.94
N ILE A 132 -0.02 0.70 -11.03
CA ILE A 132 0.98 -0.19 -10.44
C ILE A 132 1.60 -1.05 -11.53
N ARG A 133 0.79 -1.58 -12.44
CA ARG A 133 1.24 -2.42 -13.56
C ARG A 133 1.84 -1.58 -14.69
N GLU A 134 1.14 -0.52 -15.12
CA GLU A 134 1.54 0.33 -16.24
C GLU A 134 2.88 1.02 -16.00
N LYS A 135 3.11 1.52 -14.79
CA LYS A 135 4.35 2.20 -14.40
C LYS A 135 5.36 1.28 -13.71
N LYS A 136 5.05 -0.03 -13.57
CA LYS A 136 5.90 -1.03 -12.90
C LYS A 136 6.29 -0.62 -11.47
N LEU A 137 5.32 -0.12 -10.69
CA LEU A 137 5.51 0.36 -9.32
C LEU A 137 5.49 -0.79 -8.29
N GLY A 138 5.22 -1.99 -8.75
CA GLY A 138 5.06 -3.18 -7.93
C GLY A 138 4.30 -4.26 -8.69
N ILE A 139 3.54 -5.05 -7.96
CA ILE A 139 2.72 -6.14 -8.51
C ILE A 139 1.25 -5.91 -8.14
N ALA A 140 0.37 -6.05 -9.13
CA ALA A 140 -1.07 -6.11 -8.94
C ALA A 140 -1.62 -7.37 -9.60
N LYS A 141 -2.06 -8.33 -8.79
CA LYS A 141 -2.66 -9.58 -9.26
C LYS A 141 -3.65 -10.14 -8.25
N ARG A 142 -4.56 -11.02 -8.68
CA ARG A 142 -5.40 -11.80 -7.78
C ARG A 142 -4.59 -12.93 -7.18
N PHE A 143 -4.78 -13.17 -5.90
CA PHE A 143 -4.23 -14.31 -5.19
C PHE A 143 -5.33 -15.33 -4.93
N ALA A 144 -5.08 -16.59 -5.22
CA ALA A 144 -6.04 -17.68 -4.98
C ALA A 144 -6.19 -17.97 -3.48
N ASN A 145 -5.13 -17.78 -2.70
CA ASN A 145 -5.08 -18.06 -1.27
C ASN A 145 -3.92 -17.29 -0.58
N GLY A 146 -3.82 -17.43 0.74
CA GLY A 146 -2.75 -16.81 1.55
C GLY A 146 -1.35 -17.27 1.16
N LYS A 147 -1.17 -18.54 0.73
CA LYS A 147 0.12 -19.07 0.30
C LYS A 147 0.65 -18.34 -0.93
N GLU A 148 -0.17 -18.18 -1.96
CA GLU A 148 0.23 -17.46 -3.17
C GLU A 148 0.55 -15.99 -2.87
N TYR A 149 -0.17 -15.39 -1.93
CA TYR A 149 0.12 -14.03 -1.47
C TYR A 149 1.47 -13.96 -0.73
N ALA A 150 1.73 -14.92 0.14
CA ALA A 150 2.98 -15.05 0.88
C ALA A 150 4.18 -15.23 -0.05
N GLU A 151 4.03 -16.02 -1.09
CA GLU A 151 5.07 -16.23 -2.12
C GLU A 151 5.47 -14.91 -2.81
N GLU A 152 4.49 -14.04 -3.12
CA GLU A 152 4.80 -12.74 -3.71
C GLU A 152 5.49 -11.79 -2.71
N ILE A 153 5.08 -11.77 -1.45
CA ILE A 153 5.77 -11.00 -0.40
C ILE A 153 7.22 -11.47 -0.28
N THR A 154 7.43 -12.80 -0.29
CA THR A 154 8.77 -13.39 -0.22
C THR A 154 9.65 -13.00 -1.40
N LYS A 155 9.12 -12.91 -2.61
CA LYS A 155 9.86 -12.42 -3.79
C LYS A 155 10.37 -11.00 -3.58
N PHE A 156 9.54 -10.09 -3.06
CA PHE A 156 10.01 -8.73 -2.75
C PHE A 156 11.13 -8.69 -1.72
N ARG A 157 11.05 -9.54 -0.69
CA ARG A 157 12.14 -9.67 0.30
C ARG A 157 13.44 -10.19 -0.31
N GLN A 158 13.36 -11.00 -1.35
CA GLN A 158 14.51 -11.65 -2.01
C GLN A 158 15.11 -10.82 -3.16
N LEU A 159 14.53 -9.68 -3.50
CA LEU A 159 15.09 -8.80 -4.52
C LEU A 159 16.50 -8.37 -4.15
N THR A 160 17.37 -8.30 -5.14
CA THR A 160 18.67 -7.66 -4.99
C THR A 160 18.49 -6.16 -4.70
N SER A 161 19.51 -5.53 -4.14
CA SER A 161 19.48 -4.06 -3.91
C SER A 161 19.27 -3.28 -5.21
N GLU A 162 19.76 -3.77 -6.33
CA GLU A 162 19.59 -3.16 -7.65
C GLU A 162 18.13 -3.27 -8.11
N GLU A 163 17.54 -4.47 -8.12
CA GLU A 163 16.15 -4.70 -8.50
C GLU A 163 15.18 -3.91 -7.61
N TYR A 164 15.42 -3.88 -6.30
CA TYR A 164 14.63 -3.09 -5.37
C TYR A 164 14.77 -1.59 -5.64
N GLY A 165 16.00 -1.12 -5.90
CA GLY A 165 16.29 0.27 -6.25
C GLY A 165 15.58 0.73 -7.51
N GLU A 166 15.41 -0.14 -8.51
CA GLU A 166 14.62 0.19 -9.70
C GLU A 166 13.14 0.46 -9.39
N TYR A 167 12.52 -0.31 -8.45
CA TYR A 167 11.17 0.00 -8.00
C TYR A 167 11.10 1.38 -7.32
N CYS A 168 12.05 1.66 -6.42
CA CYS A 168 12.11 2.95 -5.71
C CYS A 168 12.24 4.12 -6.70
N GLN A 169 13.11 4.00 -7.70
CA GLN A 169 13.29 5.05 -8.69
C GLN A 169 12.03 5.30 -9.53
N ARG A 170 11.38 4.24 -10.02
CA ARG A 170 10.11 4.36 -10.77
C ARG A 170 9.00 5.01 -9.94
N LEU A 171 8.91 4.65 -8.64
CA LEU A 171 7.95 5.25 -7.72
C LEU A 171 8.20 6.72 -7.51
N LYS A 172 9.45 7.12 -7.32
CA LYS A 172 9.88 8.52 -7.17
C LYS A 172 9.50 9.36 -8.40
N GLU A 173 9.83 8.88 -9.58
CA GLU A 173 9.50 9.54 -10.85
C GLU A 173 7.98 9.67 -11.03
N CYS A 174 7.25 8.57 -10.78
CA CYS A 174 5.80 8.56 -10.89
C CYS A 174 5.15 9.50 -9.86
N ALA A 175 5.61 9.55 -8.62
CA ALA A 175 5.09 10.46 -7.60
C ALA A 175 5.18 11.93 -8.04
N GLN A 176 6.28 12.32 -8.68
CA GLN A 176 6.45 13.67 -9.22
C GLN A 176 5.42 14.00 -10.29
N GLU A 177 5.05 13.05 -11.18
CA GLU A 177 4.03 13.29 -12.22
C GLU A 177 2.65 13.61 -11.62
N TYR A 178 2.37 13.15 -10.40
CA TYR A 178 1.09 13.31 -9.69
C TYR A 178 1.14 14.37 -8.58
N ASP A 179 2.20 15.17 -8.52
CA ASP A 179 2.24 16.33 -7.62
C ASP A 179 1.10 17.32 -7.95
N TYR A 180 0.45 17.84 -6.90
CA TYR A 180 -0.70 18.74 -7.06
C TYR A 180 -0.36 19.99 -7.88
N GLN A 181 0.83 20.55 -7.74
CA GLN A 181 1.23 21.71 -8.53
C GLN A 181 1.32 21.38 -10.02
N ILE A 182 1.88 20.22 -10.35
CA ILE A 182 2.00 19.75 -11.73
C ILE A 182 0.62 19.46 -12.33
N LEU A 183 -0.25 18.81 -11.57
CA LEU A 183 -1.62 18.53 -12.01
C LEU A 183 -2.43 19.80 -12.21
N THR A 184 -2.33 20.77 -11.30
CA THR A 184 -3.00 22.09 -11.42
C THR A 184 -2.54 22.82 -12.67
N ASN A 185 -1.24 22.86 -12.94
CA ASN A 185 -0.70 23.49 -14.14
C ASN A 185 -1.20 22.80 -15.43
N LYS A 186 -1.36 21.47 -15.42
CA LYS A 186 -1.94 20.73 -16.55
C LYS A 186 -3.41 21.13 -16.79
N ILE A 187 -4.21 21.20 -15.73
CA ILE A 187 -5.62 21.60 -15.80
C ILE A 187 -5.75 23.03 -16.31
N GLU A 188 -4.97 23.98 -15.78
CA GLU A 188 -4.98 25.36 -16.27
C GLU A 188 -4.70 25.46 -17.77
N ARG A 189 -3.71 24.73 -18.28
CA ARG A 189 -3.40 24.72 -19.72
C ARG A 189 -4.55 24.20 -20.55
N ILE A 190 -5.25 23.15 -20.09
CA ILE A 190 -6.40 22.57 -20.79
C ILE A 190 -7.55 23.59 -20.82
N LEU A 191 -7.86 24.24 -19.68
CA LEU A 191 -8.92 25.24 -19.59
C LEU A 191 -8.62 26.46 -20.47
N LYS A 192 -7.40 26.97 -20.48
CA LYS A 192 -6.99 28.08 -21.37
C LYS A 192 -7.20 27.72 -22.84
N LYS A 193 -6.76 26.53 -23.27
CA LYS A 193 -6.98 26.05 -24.64
C LYS A 193 -8.47 25.95 -25.01
N ALA A 194 -9.32 25.45 -24.10
CA ALA A 194 -10.76 25.32 -24.34
C ALA A 194 -11.41 26.72 -24.51
N ILE A 195 -11.04 27.69 -23.67
CA ILE A 195 -11.53 29.07 -23.75
C ILE A 195 -11.12 29.73 -25.08
N ASP A 196 -9.86 29.56 -25.47
CA ASP A 196 -9.34 30.15 -26.72
C ASP A 196 -10.00 29.52 -27.97
N SER A 197 -10.32 28.22 -27.90
CA SER A 197 -11.03 27.52 -28.99
C SER A 197 -12.48 27.93 -29.10
N SER A 198 -13.13 28.35 -28.00
CA SER A 198 -14.55 28.78 -27.99
C SER A 198 -14.73 30.25 -28.45
N LYS A 199 -13.66 31.01 -28.63
CA LYS A 199 -13.65 32.37 -29.13
C LYS A 199 -13.47 32.49 -30.66
N ARG A 200 -13.26 31.37 -31.32
CA ARG A 200 -13.17 31.23 -32.77
C ARG A 200 -14.48 30.70 -33.34
#